data_c339f1b7d92fc0f1b98b0fca78dab45e
#
_entry.id   c339f1b7d92fc0f1b98b0fca78dab45e
#
_cell.length_a   1.000
_cell.length_b   1.000
_cell.length_c   1.000
_cell.angle_alpha   90.00
_cell.angle_beta   90.00
_cell.angle_gamma   90.00
#
_symmetry.space_group_name_H-M   'P 1'
#
loop_
_entity.id
_entity.type
_entity.pdbx_description
1 polymer ?
#
loop_
_entity_poly.entity_id
_entity_poly.type
_entity_poly.pdbx_seq_one_letter_code
_entity_poly.pdbx_strand_id
1 'polypeptide(L)'
;MLPLDGVTVVEVSSFVAAPLCGMTLSQLGAQVIRVDPIGGASDVQRWPLAASGTSIYWTGLNKGKRSATIDLRSPEGHDLVQRLITEGDGIVVTNAALPWLDHALLSAKRSDVIHVQLLGRSDGSTGVDYTVNAATGFPLVTGPVQHAGPVNHVLPAWDVCCGLYAALAVVAAIRRRDHSGAGARISLALEDVALATAGNLGLLTEPQVNGTQRQRLGNAIYGQYGQDFTSRDAVRFMVVTLTGRHFRDLVEVTGTGAAVAALAQALKVDFTAEGDRYRYRDVLSGLFATWFTDHDADEITAALSNTTVLFERYRTFAQVAQDPKVTDNKLFSVLDQPGVGDYLAAGLPAAFDGEHPRSAPAPALGQDTADILNQYLGLTASDIARLTSANTIAC
;
A
#
# COMPACT_ATOMS: atom_id res chain seq x y z
N MET A 1 -10.58 17.58 -15.00
CA MET A 1 -10.82 17.92 -13.59
C MET A 1 -10.76 16.63 -12.79
N LEU A 2 -9.93 16.57 -11.77
CA LEU A 2 -9.83 15.40 -10.89
C LEU A 2 -10.90 15.45 -9.78
N PRO A 3 -11.27 14.32 -9.17
CA PRO A 3 -12.37 14.26 -8.21
C PRO A 3 -12.26 15.17 -6.99
N LEU A 4 -11.02 15.51 -6.57
CA LEU A 4 -10.75 16.35 -5.39
C LEU A 4 -10.13 17.70 -5.75
N ASP A 5 -10.24 18.14 -7.03
CA ASP A 5 -9.81 19.48 -7.42
C ASP A 5 -10.50 20.54 -6.55
N GLY A 6 -9.71 21.44 -5.96
CA GLY A 6 -10.17 22.49 -5.05
C GLY A 6 -10.26 22.08 -3.58
N VAL A 7 -9.99 20.83 -3.23
CA VAL A 7 -9.96 20.37 -1.83
C VAL A 7 -8.55 20.53 -1.26
N THR A 8 -8.46 21.11 -0.05
CA THR A 8 -7.20 21.24 0.71
C THR A 8 -7.20 20.30 1.92
N VAL A 9 -6.12 19.57 2.11
CA VAL A 9 -5.90 18.66 3.23
C VAL A 9 -4.61 19.00 3.94
N VAL A 10 -4.65 19.16 5.27
CA VAL A 10 -3.44 19.31 6.10
C VAL A 10 -3.03 17.93 6.60
N GLU A 11 -1.78 17.58 6.41
CA GLU A 11 -1.19 16.31 6.84
C GLU A 11 -0.09 16.56 7.85
N VAL A 12 -0.24 16.02 9.07
CA VAL A 12 0.80 16.05 10.11
C VAL A 12 1.20 14.60 10.39
N SER A 13 2.22 14.09 9.72
CA SER A 13 2.43 12.65 9.64
C SER A 13 3.89 12.24 9.50
N SER A 14 4.12 10.93 9.61
CA SER A 14 5.40 10.28 9.32
C SER A 14 5.21 8.85 8.81
N PHE A 15 6.27 8.26 8.26
CA PHE A 15 6.40 6.89 7.77
C PHE A 15 5.55 6.56 6.54
N VAL A 16 4.53 5.66 6.61
CA VAL A 16 3.85 5.11 5.43
C VAL A 16 2.38 5.46 5.38
N ALA A 17 1.59 5.02 6.34
CA ALA A 17 0.12 5.00 6.23
C ALA A 17 -0.49 6.39 5.97
N ALA A 18 -0.17 7.38 6.79
CA ALA A 18 -0.69 8.72 6.61
C ALA A 18 -0.05 9.44 5.40
N PRO A 19 1.28 9.36 5.16
CA PRO A 19 1.86 9.88 3.92
C PRO A 19 1.26 9.28 2.65
N LEU A 20 0.98 7.97 2.61
CA LEU A 20 0.31 7.32 1.48
C LEU A 20 -1.12 7.83 1.31
N CYS A 21 -1.86 8.05 2.42
CA CYS A 21 -3.19 8.66 2.37
C CYS A 21 -3.11 10.02 1.68
N GLY A 22 -2.26 10.92 2.17
CA GLY A 22 -2.10 12.26 1.58
C GLY A 22 -1.65 12.21 0.12
N MET A 23 -0.70 11.35 -0.24
CA MET A 23 -0.27 11.19 -1.62
C MET A 23 -1.42 10.70 -2.51
N THR A 24 -2.23 9.74 -2.05
CA THR A 24 -3.40 9.25 -2.79
C THR A 24 -4.43 10.35 -3.01
N LEU A 25 -4.68 11.18 -1.99
CA LEU A 25 -5.58 12.35 -2.11
C LEU A 25 -5.00 13.40 -3.07
N SER A 26 -3.69 13.64 -3.04
CA SER A 26 -3.02 14.54 -3.99
C SER A 26 -3.14 14.04 -5.43
N GLN A 27 -2.95 12.74 -5.66
CA GLN A 27 -3.16 12.12 -6.98
C GLN A 27 -4.61 12.17 -7.45
N LEU A 28 -5.57 12.31 -6.53
CA LEU A 28 -6.99 12.55 -6.84
C LEU A 28 -7.33 14.02 -7.05
N GLY A 29 -6.35 14.94 -6.96
CA GLY A 29 -6.51 16.37 -7.22
C GLY A 29 -6.52 17.26 -5.97
N ALA A 30 -6.52 16.70 -4.77
CA ALA A 30 -6.46 17.52 -3.55
C ALA A 30 -5.10 18.22 -3.40
N GLN A 31 -5.11 19.44 -2.90
CA GLN A 31 -3.92 20.11 -2.44
C GLN A 31 -3.58 19.63 -1.02
N VAL A 32 -2.53 18.83 -0.91
CA VAL A 32 -2.09 18.30 0.38
C VAL A 32 -0.92 19.13 0.91
N ILE A 33 -1.11 19.73 2.07
CA ILE A 33 -0.10 20.46 2.82
C ILE A 33 0.48 19.53 3.89
N ARG A 34 1.68 19.04 3.65
CA ARG A 34 2.41 18.28 4.66
C ARG A 34 3.13 19.25 5.59
N VAL A 35 2.85 19.12 6.88
CA VAL A 35 3.50 19.91 7.93
C VAL A 35 4.45 19.00 8.72
N ASP A 36 5.72 19.32 8.66
CA ASP A 36 6.79 18.66 9.40
C ASP A 36 7.36 19.57 10.50
N PRO A 37 7.97 19.02 11.56
CA PRO A 37 8.78 19.81 12.48
C PRO A 37 9.98 20.42 11.75
N ILE A 38 10.55 21.48 12.30
CA ILE A 38 11.79 22.08 11.77
C ILE A 38 12.90 21.02 11.80
N GLY A 39 13.53 20.81 10.65
CA GLY A 39 14.51 19.72 10.43
C GLY A 39 13.90 18.41 9.97
N GLY A 40 12.58 18.32 9.86
CA GLY A 40 11.84 17.19 9.35
C GLY A 40 11.49 16.13 10.40
N ALA A 41 10.54 15.26 10.07
CA ALA A 41 10.21 14.07 10.85
C ALA A 41 11.25 12.97 10.65
N SER A 42 11.19 11.89 11.44
CA SER A 42 12.17 10.80 11.44
C SER A 42 12.28 10.03 10.12
N ASP A 43 11.31 10.15 9.23
CA ASP A 43 11.27 9.48 7.92
C ASP A 43 11.94 10.28 6.78
N VAL A 44 12.29 11.56 6.98
CA VAL A 44 12.90 12.41 5.96
C VAL A 44 14.24 11.86 5.45
N GLN A 45 14.99 11.16 6.30
CA GLN A 45 16.28 10.53 5.94
C GLN A 45 16.21 9.00 5.89
N ARG A 46 15.01 8.42 5.73
CA ARG A 46 14.83 6.97 5.72
C ARG A 46 15.37 6.36 4.43
N TRP A 47 16.03 5.22 4.57
CA TRP A 47 16.56 4.43 3.45
C TRP A 47 15.45 3.83 2.58
N PRO A 48 15.68 3.64 1.26
CA PRO A 48 16.96 3.86 0.57
C PRO A 48 17.23 5.35 0.27
N LEU A 49 18.51 5.69 0.13
CA LEU A 49 18.95 7.03 -0.22
C LEU A 49 19.51 7.06 -1.65
N ALA A 50 19.31 8.16 -2.37
CA ALA A 50 20.02 8.48 -3.60
C ALA A 50 21.47 8.86 -3.31
N ALA A 51 22.32 8.97 -4.32
CA ALA A 51 23.73 9.36 -4.19
C ALA A 51 23.89 10.78 -3.58
N SER A 52 22.91 11.66 -3.75
CA SER A 52 22.81 12.99 -3.13
C SER A 52 22.56 12.96 -1.61
N GLY A 53 22.17 11.82 -1.05
CA GLY A 53 21.66 11.68 0.30
C GLY A 53 20.13 11.89 0.43
N THR A 54 19.42 12.22 -0.64
CA THR A 54 17.96 12.37 -0.64
C THR A 54 17.28 11.02 -0.46
N SER A 55 16.30 10.95 0.44
CA SER A 55 15.52 9.73 0.67
C SER A 55 14.58 9.42 -0.49
N ILE A 56 14.85 8.31 -1.20
CA ILE A 56 13.95 7.76 -2.23
C ILE A 56 12.63 7.30 -1.60
N TYR A 57 12.69 6.83 -0.36
CA TYR A 57 11.51 6.42 0.39
C TYR A 57 10.58 7.60 0.68
N TRP A 58 11.12 8.69 1.23
CA TRP A 58 10.33 9.87 1.58
C TRP A 58 9.74 10.54 0.33
N THR A 59 10.56 10.77 -0.70
CA THR A 59 10.07 11.35 -1.97
C THR A 59 9.03 10.45 -2.64
N GLY A 60 9.17 9.13 -2.52
CA GLY A 60 8.21 8.17 -3.04
C GLY A 60 6.79 8.30 -2.48
N LEU A 61 6.64 8.69 -1.21
CA LEU A 61 5.36 8.81 -0.50
C LEU A 61 4.84 10.27 -0.39
N ASN A 62 5.61 11.25 -0.87
CA ASN A 62 5.24 12.66 -0.76
C ASN A 62 5.10 13.38 -2.11
N LYS A 63 5.01 12.61 -3.19
CA LYS A 63 4.79 13.14 -4.54
C LYS A 63 3.54 14.01 -4.61
N GLY A 64 3.67 15.18 -5.24
CA GLY A 64 2.58 16.11 -5.49
C GLY A 64 2.07 16.90 -4.27
N LYS A 65 2.69 16.75 -3.10
CA LYS A 65 2.35 17.54 -1.92
C LYS A 65 3.07 18.88 -1.91
N ARG A 66 2.61 19.78 -1.04
CA ARG A 66 3.35 20.97 -0.60
C ARG A 66 3.91 20.74 0.79
N SER A 67 5.06 21.32 1.11
CA SER A 67 5.75 21.14 2.39
C SER A 67 5.89 22.43 3.17
N ALA A 68 5.45 22.40 4.43
CA ALA A 68 5.68 23.46 5.41
C ALA A 68 6.44 22.91 6.62
N THR A 69 7.41 23.66 7.14
CA THR A 69 8.11 23.33 8.39
C THR A 69 7.74 24.32 9.48
N ILE A 70 7.17 23.79 10.58
CA ILE A 70 6.66 24.56 11.71
C ILE A 70 7.15 23.90 13.01
N ASP A 71 7.51 24.70 14.01
CA ASP A 71 7.83 24.16 15.34
C ASP A 71 6.58 23.63 16.03
N LEU A 72 6.37 22.32 15.93
CA LEU A 72 5.23 21.61 16.52
C LEU A 72 5.29 21.47 18.04
N ARG A 73 6.26 22.11 18.70
CA ARG A 73 6.38 22.16 20.17
C ARG A 73 5.98 23.51 20.75
N SER A 74 5.95 24.56 19.92
CA SER A 74 5.62 25.91 20.36
C SER A 74 4.11 26.19 20.29
N PRO A 75 3.54 26.95 21.22
CA PRO A 75 2.13 27.36 21.14
C PRO A 75 1.80 28.14 19.86
N GLU A 76 2.72 28.97 19.37
CA GLU A 76 2.52 29.71 18.13
C GLU A 76 2.50 28.78 16.90
N GLY A 77 3.36 27.75 16.87
CA GLY A 77 3.32 26.71 15.83
C GLY A 77 2.04 25.90 15.88
N HIS A 78 1.53 25.56 17.08
CA HIS A 78 0.23 24.90 17.23
C HIS A 78 -0.90 25.74 16.63
N ASP A 79 -0.93 27.04 16.92
CA ASP A 79 -1.95 27.95 16.38
C ASP A 79 -1.87 28.04 14.86
N LEU A 80 -0.67 28.16 14.28
CA LEU A 80 -0.50 28.17 12.84
C LEU A 80 -1.08 26.93 12.17
N VAL A 81 -0.78 25.74 12.69
CA VAL A 81 -1.31 24.48 12.11
C VAL A 81 -2.83 24.39 12.29
N GLN A 82 -3.36 24.71 13.46
CA GLN A 82 -4.82 24.72 13.68
C GLN A 82 -5.53 25.69 12.73
N ARG A 83 -4.95 26.87 12.48
CA ARG A 83 -5.49 27.87 11.55
C ARG A 83 -5.42 27.34 10.12
N LEU A 84 -4.32 26.73 9.67
CA LEU A 84 -4.23 26.12 8.35
C LEU A 84 -5.36 25.10 8.12
N ILE A 85 -5.74 24.35 9.15
CA ILE A 85 -6.84 23.40 9.08
C ILE A 85 -8.18 24.13 9.05
N THR A 86 -8.45 25.01 10.03
CA THR A 86 -9.78 25.58 10.27
C THR A 86 -10.14 26.75 9.34
N GLU A 87 -9.17 27.50 8.85
CA GLU A 87 -9.34 28.56 7.83
C GLU A 87 -9.27 27.99 6.41
N GLY A 88 -8.62 26.81 6.20
CA GLY A 88 -8.68 26.03 4.96
C GLY A 88 -9.97 25.22 4.86
N ASP A 89 -9.92 23.99 4.31
CA ASP A 89 -11.12 23.18 4.11
C ASP A 89 -11.55 22.33 5.31
N GLY A 90 -10.89 22.48 6.45
CA GLY A 90 -11.22 21.77 7.67
C GLY A 90 -10.90 20.27 7.62
N ILE A 91 -9.92 19.85 6.83
CA ILE A 91 -9.55 18.44 6.71
C ILE A 91 -8.13 18.23 7.23
N VAL A 92 -7.97 17.31 8.16
CA VAL A 92 -6.67 16.92 8.70
C VAL A 92 -6.51 15.41 8.78
N VAL A 93 -5.32 14.94 8.38
CA VAL A 93 -4.88 13.55 8.50
C VAL A 93 -3.61 13.51 9.34
N THR A 94 -3.61 12.69 10.39
CA THR A 94 -2.44 12.56 11.27
C THR A 94 -2.26 11.14 11.79
N ASN A 95 -1.03 10.72 12.00
CA ASN A 95 -0.68 9.53 12.78
C ASN A 95 0.13 9.87 14.05
N ALA A 96 0.22 11.16 14.37
CA ALA A 96 0.89 11.63 15.56
C ALA A 96 -0.10 11.85 16.72
N ALA A 97 0.29 11.47 17.93
CA ALA A 97 -0.48 11.73 19.14
C ALA A 97 -0.20 13.17 19.63
N LEU A 98 -0.95 14.14 19.11
CA LEU A 98 -0.78 15.56 19.36
C LEU A 98 -2.02 16.11 20.09
N PRO A 99 -1.98 16.30 21.43
CA PRO A 99 -3.16 16.75 22.20
C PRO A 99 -3.73 18.09 21.71
N TRP A 100 -2.87 19.00 21.21
CA TRP A 100 -3.28 20.27 20.66
C TRP A 100 -3.98 20.16 19.29
N LEU A 101 -3.93 18.99 18.64
CA LEU A 101 -4.59 18.70 17.36
C LEU A 101 -5.86 17.84 17.56
N ASP A 102 -6.36 17.70 18.78
CA ASP A 102 -7.56 16.91 19.05
C ASP A 102 -8.79 17.46 18.34
N HIS A 103 -9.65 16.54 17.88
CA HIS A 103 -10.88 16.87 17.15
C HIS A 103 -11.77 17.87 17.92
N ALA A 104 -11.87 17.76 19.25
CA ALA A 104 -12.71 18.66 20.03
C ALA A 104 -12.22 20.11 19.98
N LEU A 105 -10.91 20.34 19.95
CA LEU A 105 -10.33 21.67 19.82
C LEU A 105 -10.56 22.25 18.42
N LEU A 106 -10.41 21.44 17.38
CA LEU A 106 -10.65 21.85 16.01
C LEU A 106 -12.13 22.10 15.74
N SER A 107 -13.02 21.22 16.21
CA SER A 107 -14.46 21.34 16.00
C SER A 107 -15.07 22.52 16.74
N ALA A 108 -14.46 22.99 17.84
CA ALA A 108 -14.85 24.23 18.52
C ALA A 108 -14.55 25.48 17.67
N LYS A 109 -13.53 25.43 16.79
CA LYS A 109 -13.17 26.51 15.85
C LYS A 109 -13.92 26.38 14.52
N ARG A 110 -14.17 25.14 14.08
CA ARG A 110 -14.85 24.82 12.83
C ARG A 110 -15.69 23.55 12.96
N SER A 111 -16.99 23.67 13.02
CA SER A 111 -17.92 22.57 13.36
C SER A 111 -17.97 21.43 12.34
N ASP A 112 -17.62 21.68 11.07
CA ASP A 112 -17.64 20.70 9.98
C ASP A 112 -16.27 20.06 9.71
N VAL A 113 -15.33 20.13 10.67
CA VAL A 113 -13.99 19.58 10.52
C VAL A 113 -14.01 18.06 10.30
N ILE A 114 -13.23 17.59 9.36
CA ILE A 114 -12.92 16.17 9.12
C ILE A 114 -11.54 15.88 9.68
N HIS A 115 -11.49 15.11 10.77
CA HIS A 115 -10.25 14.74 11.45
C HIS A 115 -10.04 13.25 11.36
N VAL A 116 -8.98 12.83 10.67
CA VAL A 116 -8.59 11.43 10.48
C VAL A 116 -7.34 11.13 11.30
N GLN A 117 -7.49 10.31 12.33
CA GLN A 117 -6.42 9.85 13.21
C GLN A 117 -6.06 8.40 12.88
N LEU A 118 -4.83 8.16 12.42
CA LEU A 118 -4.31 6.81 12.24
C LEU A 118 -3.57 6.38 13.52
N LEU A 119 -3.82 5.14 13.95
CA LEU A 119 -3.30 4.55 15.17
C LEU A 119 -2.58 3.23 14.86
N GLY A 120 -1.68 2.81 15.73
CA GLY A 120 -1.12 1.46 15.68
C GLY A 120 -2.18 0.43 16.09
N ARG A 121 -2.85 0.67 17.24
CA ARG A 121 -3.92 -0.15 17.80
C ARG A 121 -5.12 0.67 18.22
N SER A 122 -6.28 0.05 18.24
CA SER A 122 -7.56 0.71 18.56
C SER A 122 -7.65 1.19 20.01
N ASP A 123 -6.92 0.56 20.93
CA ASP A 123 -6.82 0.98 22.34
C ASP A 123 -5.87 2.17 22.57
N GLY A 124 -5.23 2.67 21.50
CA GLY A 124 -4.24 3.74 21.54
C GLY A 124 -2.82 3.29 21.93
N SER A 125 -2.60 2.02 22.19
CA SER A 125 -1.25 1.50 22.46
C SER A 125 -0.38 1.52 21.20
N THR A 126 0.94 1.53 21.40
CA THR A 126 1.90 1.60 20.31
C THR A 126 1.86 0.34 19.44
N GLY A 127 1.78 0.53 18.14
CA GLY A 127 1.90 -0.53 17.14
C GLY A 127 2.44 0.05 15.85
N VAL A 128 3.26 -0.75 15.16
CA VAL A 128 3.73 -0.47 13.79
C VAL A 128 3.45 -1.70 12.94
N ASP A 129 3.49 -1.58 11.63
CA ASP A 129 3.14 -2.63 10.68
C ASP A 129 3.66 -4.02 11.09
N TYR A 130 4.99 -4.14 11.29
CA TYR A 130 5.63 -5.42 11.61
C TYR A 130 5.21 -6.01 12.97
N THR A 131 4.92 -5.17 13.97
CA THR A 131 4.46 -5.66 15.27
C THR A 131 2.98 -6.04 15.23
N VAL A 132 2.16 -5.34 14.46
CA VAL A 132 0.77 -5.70 14.16
C VAL A 132 0.73 -7.00 13.37
N ASN A 133 1.56 -7.14 12.32
CA ASN A 133 1.66 -8.37 11.54
C ASN A 133 1.98 -9.58 12.42
N ALA A 134 2.93 -9.45 13.35
CA ALA A 134 3.27 -10.52 14.30
C ALA A 134 2.08 -10.93 15.18
N ALA A 135 1.22 -9.99 15.55
CA ALA A 135 0.06 -10.21 16.44
C ALA A 135 -1.15 -10.83 15.73
N THR A 136 -1.24 -10.79 14.40
CA THR A 136 -2.45 -11.11 13.64
C THR A 136 -2.40 -12.45 12.89
N GLY A 137 -1.39 -13.29 13.16
CA GLY A 137 -1.32 -14.67 12.69
C GLY A 137 -0.70 -14.89 11.32
N PHE A 138 -0.64 -13.89 10.44
CA PHE A 138 -0.11 -14.02 9.08
C PHE A 138 1.31 -14.58 9.00
N PRO A 139 2.27 -14.19 9.85
CA PRO A 139 3.64 -14.73 9.80
C PRO A 139 3.74 -16.23 10.09
N LEU A 140 2.78 -16.79 10.81
CA LEU A 140 2.77 -18.22 11.13
C LEU A 140 2.27 -19.09 9.97
N VAL A 141 1.55 -18.51 9.02
CA VAL A 141 1.06 -19.20 7.80
C VAL A 141 1.82 -18.79 6.54
N THR A 142 2.76 -17.86 6.64
CA THR A 142 3.62 -17.37 5.54
C THR A 142 4.95 -18.12 5.51
N GLY A 143 5.45 -18.38 4.31
CA GLY A 143 6.79 -18.97 4.08
C GLY A 143 6.79 -20.46 3.80
N PRO A 144 8.00 -21.06 3.63
CA PRO A 144 8.17 -22.46 3.27
C PRO A 144 7.57 -23.41 4.31
N VAL A 145 7.01 -24.52 3.85
CA VAL A 145 6.34 -25.53 4.70
C VAL A 145 7.28 -26.05 5.80
N GLN A 146 8.56 -26.24 5.49
CA GLN A 146 9.56 -26.79 6.42
C GLN A 146 10.14 -25.75 7.39
N HIS A 147 9.81 -24.46 7.23
CA HIS A 147 10.35 -23.43 8.11
C HIS A 147 9.61 -23.39 9.45
N ALA A 148 10.35 -23.54 10.55
CA ALA A 148 9.75 -23.65 11.89
C ALA A 148 9.32 -22.30 12.50
N GLY A 149 9.96 -21.19 12.14
CA GLY A 149 9.72 -19.86 12.71
C GLY A 149 8.68 -19.02 11.96
N PRO A 150 8.22 -17.89 12.49
CA PRO A 150 7.41 -16.94 11.75
C PRO A 150 8.19 -16.31 10.59
N VAL A 151 7.48 -15.95 9.51
CA VAL A 151 8.06 -15.25 8.34
C VAL A 151 7.27 -13.97 8.09
N ASN A 152 7.93 -12.82 8.25
CA ASN A 152 7.33 -11.54 7.91
C ASN A 152 7.30 -11.32 6.39
N HIS A 153 6.33 -10.56 5.92
CA HIS A 153 6.35 -10.02 4.58
C HIS A 153 7.30 -8.81 4.48
N VAL A 154 7.80 -8.52 3.28
CA VAL A 154 8.64 -7.34 3.02
C VAL A 154 7.81 -6.09 2.77
N LEU A 155 6.60 -6.25 2.23
CA LEU A 155 5.64 -5.17 2.04
C LEU A 155 5.05 -4.78 3.41
N PRO A 156 5.07 -3.49 3.82
CA PRO A 156 4.32 -3.02 5.00
C PRO A 156 2.83 -2.98 4.67
N ALA A 157 2.21 -4.17 4.64
CA ALA A 157 0.86 -4.37 4.09
C ALA A 157 -0.20 -3.63 4.88
N TRP A 158 -0.06 -3.57 6.21
CA TRP A 158 -1.04 -2.92 7.08
C TRP A 158 -0.95 -1.40 6.99
N ASP A 159 0.25 -0.86 6.88
CA ASP A 159 0.46 0.55 6.58
C ASP A 159 -0.15 0.94 5.23
N VAL A 160 0.10 0.15 4.19
CA VAL A 160 -0.45 0.40 2.84
C VAL A 160 -1.97 0.32 2.84
N CYS A 161 -2.54 -0.74 3.38
CA CYS A 161 -4.00 -0.89 3.47
C CYS A 161 -4.62 0.22 4.32
N CYS A 162 -4.03 0.55 5.48
CA CYS A 162 -4.51 1.61 6.35
C CYS A 162 -4.48 2.98 5.66
N GLY A 163 -3.42 3.30 4.92
CA GLY A 163 -3.32 4.54 4.15
C GLY A 163 -4.42 4.66 3.08
N LEU A 164 -4.71 3.57 2.37
CA LEU A 164 -5.78 3.55 1.37
C LEU A 164 -7.18 3.61 2.02
N TYR A 165 -7.42 2.92 3.14
CA TYR A 165 -8.66 3.06 3.90
C TYR A 165 -8.82 4.48 4.45
N ALA A 166 -7.75 5.14 4.89
CA ALA A 166 -7.78 6.53 5.34
C ALA A 166 -8.18 7.48 4.19
N ALA A 167 -7.61 7.30 3.00
CA ALA A 167 -7.98 8.09 1.83
C ALA A 167 -9.46 7.89 1.46
N LEU A 168 -9.94 6.64 1.45
CA LEU A 168 -11.35 6.31 1.25
C LEU A 168 -12.25 6.98 2.32
N ALA A 169 -11.84 6.95 3.59
CA ALA A 169 -12.58 7.56 4.69
C ALA A 169 -12.66 9.09 4.55
N VAL A 170 -11.58 9.75 4.12
CA VAL A 170 -11.58 11.19 3.81
C VAL A 170 -12.60 11.50 2.71
N VAL A 171 -12.56 10.78 1.58
CA VAL A 171 -13.49 10.98 0.46
C VAL A 171 -14.94 10.76 0.90
N ALA A 172 -15.20 9.70 1.67
CA ALA A 172 -16.54 9.41 2.21
C ALA A 172 -17.02 10.50 3.18
N ALA A 173 -16.11 11.03 4.02
CA ALA A 173 -16.42 12.11 4.94
C ALA A 173 -16.69 13.44 4.23
N ILE A 174 -15.94 13.77 3.17
CA ILE A 174 -16.22 14.93 2.31
C ILE A 174 -17.63 14.79 1.73
N ARG A 175 -17.95 13.66 1.10
CA ARG A 175 -19.27 13.42 0.56
C ARG A 175 -20.39 13.53 1.62
N ARG A 176 -20.17 13.00 2.83
CA ARG A 176 -21.12 13.15 3.94
C ARG A 176 -21.29 14.62 4.31
N ARG A 177 -20.18 15.36 4.43
CA ARG A 177 -20.20 16.80 4.76
C ARG A 177 -20.96 17.60 3.72
N ASP A 178 -20.75 17.33 2.43
CA ASP A 178 -21.45 18.01 1.33
C ASP A 178 -22.98 17.86 1.42
N HIS A 179 -23.46 16.71 1.97
CA HIS A 179 -24.90 16.45 2.08
C HIS A 179 -25.51 16.93 3.41
N SER A 180 -24.74 16.88 4.49
CA SER A 180 -25.28 17.09 5.85
C SER A 180 -24.74 18.34 6.54
N GLY A 181 -23.70 18.96 6.01
CA GLY A 181 -22.95 20.02 6.70
C GLY A 181 -22.13 19.54 7.90
N ALA A 182 -22.14 18.24 8.21
CA ALA A 182 -21.50 17.70 9.40
C ALA A 182 -20.09 17.17 9.09
N GLY A 183 -19.11 17.57 9.92
CA GLY A 183 -17.76 17.01 9.90
C GLY A 183 -17.71 15.57 10.40
N ALA A 184 -16.49 15.05 10.60
CA ALA A 184 -16.27 13.69 11.07
C ALA A 184 -15.02 13.58 11.94
N ARG A 185 -15.11 12.83 13.04
CA ARG A 185 -13.94 12.27 13.73
C ARG A 185 -13.79 10.82 13.29
N ILE A 186 -12.67 10.51 12.68
CA ILE A 186 -12.39 9.18 12.14
C ILE A 186 -11.13 8.65 12.82
N SER A 187 -11.23 7.45 13.40
CA SER A 187 -10.11 6.72 13.98
C SER A 187 -9.91 5.43 13.18
N LEU A 188 -8.68 5.15 12.77
CA LEU A 188 -8.34 3.99 11.97
C LEU A 188 -7.05 3.36 12.51
N ALA A 189 -7.12 2.11 12.99
CA ALA A 189 -5.97 1.39 13.52
C ALA A 189 -5.42 0.37 12.52
N LEU A 190 -4.09 0.26 12.43
CA LEU A 190 -3.44 -0.77 11.62
C LEU A 190 -3.88 -2.17 12.05
N GLU A 191 -3.99 -2.41 13.34
CA GLU A 191 -4.42 -3.71 13.89
C GLU A 191 -5.85 -4.06 13.46
N ASP A 192 -6.79 -3.09 13.50
CA ASP A 192 -8.17 -3.32 13.05
C ASP A 192 -8.23 -3.65 11.55
N VAL A 193 -7.40 -3.00 10.74
CA VAL A 193 -7.28 -3.31 9.29
C VAL A 193 -6.78 -4.74 9.09
N ALA A 194 -5.77 -5.16 9.83
CA ALA A 194 -5.22 -6.51 9.74
C ALA A 194 -6.22 -7.57 10.23
N LEU A 195 -6.90 -7.32 11.35
CA LEU A 195 -7.91 -8.23 11.91
C LEU A 195 -9.15 -8.32 11.01
N ALA A 196 -9.63 -7.19 10.49
CA ALA A 196 -10.73 -7.17 9.54
C ALA A 196 -10.39 -7.95 8.26
N THR A 197 -9.16 -7.80 7.76
CA THR A 197 -8.66 -8.57 6.61
C THR A 197 -8.64 -10.07 6.92
N ALA A 198 -8.09 -10.47 8.06
CA ALA A 198 -8.06 -11.86 8.49
C ALA A 198 -9.48 -12.44 8.68
N GLY A 199 -10.40 -11.65 9.25
CA GLY A 199 -11.80 -12.03 9.40
C GLY A 199 -12.53 -12.22 8.07
N ASN A 200 -12.43 -11.23 7.19
CA ASN A 200 -13.10 -11.24 5.88
C ASN A 200 -12.59 -12.36 4.96
N LEU A 201 -11.32 -12.75 5.08
CA LEU A 201 -10.73 -13.87 4.34
C LEU A 201 -10.96 -15.24 5.02
N GLY A 202 -11.71 -15.30 6.11
CA GLY A 202 -12.04 -16.52 6.83
C GLY A 202 -10.92 -17.08 7.70
N LEU A 203 -9.77 -16.42 7.81
CA LEU A 203 -8.62 -16.89 8.58
C LEU A 203 -8.90 -16.95 10.09
N LEU A 204 -9.73 -16.03 10.60
CA LEU A 204 -10.20 -16.05 11.98
C LEU A 204 -11.43 -16.94 12.18
N THR A 205 -12.25 -17.10 11.15
CA THR A 205 -13.49 -17.89 11.22
C THR A 205 -13.20 -19.40 11.15
N GLU A 206 -12.21 -19.82 10.36
CA GLU A 206 -11.84 -21.23 10.21
C GLU A 206 -11.55 -21.94 11.55
N PRO A 207 -10.68 -21.43 12.43
CA PRO A 207 -10.46 -22.05 13.73
C PRO A 207 -11.68 -21.99 14.66
N GLN A 208 -12.52 -20.96 14.55
CA GLN A 208 -13.72 -20.83 15.38
C GLN A 208 -14.82 -21.85 15.00
N VAL A 209 -14.98 -22.11 13.69
CA VAL A 209 -16.05 -22.97 13.18
C VAL A 209 -15.59 -24.41 13.05
N ASN A 210 -14.38 -24.63 12.54
CA ASN A 210 -13.87 -25.95 12.21
C ASN A 210 -12.91 -26.52 13.27
N GLY A 211 -12.46 -25.70 14.24
CA GLY A 211 -11.45 -26.10 15.22
C GLY A 211 -10.06 -26.39 14.61
N THR A 212 -9.81 -25.95 13.38
CA THR A 212 -8.58 -26.23 12.64
C THR A 212 -7.73 -24.97 12.46
N GLN A 213 -6.41 -25.17 12.44
CA GLN A 213 -5.47 -24.09 12.09
C GLN A 213 -4.93 -24.32 10.68
N ARG A 214 -4.93 -23.25 9.89
CA ARG A 214 -4.33 -23.25 8.56
C ARG A 214 -2.84 -23.54 8.65
N GLN A 215 -2.35 -24.45 7.82
CA GLN A 215 -0.94 -24.78 7.72
C GLN A 215 -0.24 -23.85 6.72
N ARG A 216 1.08 -23.74 6.82
CA ARG A 216 1.90 -23.17 5.77
C ARG A 216 1.83 -23.98 4.51
N LEU A 217 1.77 -23.31 3.39
CA LEU A 217 1.69 -23.94 2.06
C LEU A 217 2.88 -23.57 1.17
N GLY A 218 3.85 -22.81 1.66
CA GLY A 218 4.90 -22.27 0.80
C GLY A 218 4.30 -21.34 -0.25
N ASN A 219 4.54 -21.65 -1.52
CA ASN A 219 3.97 -20.91 -2.64
C ASN A 219 2.66 -21.52 -3.17
N ALA A 220 2.18 -22.64 -2.59
CA ALA A 220 0.90 -23.22 -2.99
C ALA A 220 -0.28 -22.36 -2.55
N ILE A 221 -1.37 -22.39 -3.34
CA ILE A 221 -2.61 -21.69 -3.00
C ILE A 221 -3.51 -22.56 -2.13
N TYR A 222 -4.20 -21.94 -1.19
CA TYR A 222 -5.17 -22.61 -0.33
C TYR A 222 -6.50 -22.88 -1.08
N GLY A 223 -6.99 -24.11 -0.96
CA GLY A 223 -8.29 -24.50 -1.49
C GLY A 223 -8.34 -24.75 -3.01
N GLN A 224 -7.28 -24.46 -3.73
CA GLN A 224 -7.17 -24.60 -5.17
C GLN A 224 -5.85 -25.31 -5.56
N TYR A 225 -5.63 -25.53 -6.85
CA TYR A 225 -4.34 -25.98 -7.33
C TYR A 225 -3.53 -24.78 -7.86
N GLY A 226 -2.43 -24.49 -7.22
CA GLY A 226 -1.41 -23.54 -7.65
C GLY A 226 -0.13 -23.83 -6.93
N GLN A 227 0.98 -23.84 -7.67
CA GLN A 227 2.32 -24.21 -7.19
C GLN A 227 3.36 -23.53 -8.04
N ASP A 228 4.54 -23.38 -7.50
CA ASP A 228 5.70 -22.92 -8.27
C ASP A 228 6.52 -24.09 -8.81
N PHE A 229 7.08 -23.87 -10.01
CA PHE A 229 7.93 -24.83 -10.71
C PHE A 229 9.20 -24.16 -11.18
N THR A 230 10.26 -24.95 -11.35
CA THR A 230 11.56 -24.47 -11.83
C THR A 230 11.84 -25.09 -13.19
N SER A 231 12.19 -24.26 -14.18
CA SER A 231 12.60 -24.68 -15.51
C SER A 231 14.00 -25.30 -15.52
N ARG A 232 14.39 -25.91 -16.67
CA ARG A 232 15.72 -26.46 -16.91
C ARG A 232 16.84 -25.42 -16.71
N ASP A 233 16.60 -24.18 -17.12
CA ASP A 233 17.52 -23.04 -17.00
C ASP A 233 17.35 -22.26 -15.67
N ALA A 234 16.77 -22.91 -14.66
CA ALA A 234 16.63 -22.44 -13.28
C ALA A 234 15.74 -21.17 -13.10
N VAL A 235 14.86 -20.84 -14.05
CA VAL A 235 13.84 -19.81 -13.88
C VAL A 235 12.63 -20.39 -13.15
N ARG A 236 12.12 -19.67 -12.14
CA ARG A 236 10.98 -20.10 -11.37
C ARG A 236 9.68 -19.47 -11.86
N PHE A 237 8.64 -20.30 -11.98
CA PHE A 237 7.29 -19.91 -12.41
C PHE A 237 6.29 -20.15 -11.31
N MET A 238 5.37 -19.21 -11.08
CA MET A 238 4.11 -19.49 -10.41
C MET A 238 3.09 -19.93 -11.43
N VAL A 239 2.42 -21.07 -11.17
CA VAL A 239 1.40 -21.65 -12.03
C VAL A 239 0.11 -21.87 -11.23
N VAL A 240 -1.01 -21.38 -11.74
CA VAL A 240 -2.27 -21.34 -11.02
C VAL A 240 -3.41 -21.86 -11.89
N THR A 241 -4.24 -22.76 -11.34
CA THR A 241 -5.43 -23.27 -12.01
C THR A 241 -6.67 -23.06 -11.15
N LEU A 242 -7.38 -21.94 -11.37
CA LEU A 242 -8.58 -21.60 -10.61
C LEU A 242 -9.85 -22.32 -11.10
N THR A 243 -9.83 -22.84 -12.33
CA THR A 243 -10.98 -23.49 -12.94
C THR A 243 -10.62 -24.88 -13.45
N GLY A 244 -11.64 -25.73 -13.65
CA GLY A 244 -11.45 -27.03 -14.28
C GLY A 244 -10.88 -26.94 -15.70
N ARG A 245 -11.13 -25.84 -16.42
CA ARG A 245 -10.51 -25.58 -17.74
C ARG A 245 -9.02 -25.34 -17.62
N HIS A 246 -8.60 -24.44 -16.71
CA HIS A 246 -7.17 -24.19 -16.47
C HIS A 246 -6.42 -25.47 -16.11
N PHE A 247 -7.05 -26.33 -15.29
CA PHE A 247 -6.42 -27.59 -14.90
C PHE A 247 -6.31 -28.59 -16.08
N ARG A 248 -7.35 -28.70 -16.91
CA ARG A 248 -7.29 -29.56 -18.13
C ARG A 248 -6.20 -29.07 -19.08
N ASP A 249 -6.12 -27.77 -19.33
CA ASP A 249 -5.09 -27.18 -20.18
C ASP A 249 -3.67 -27.45 -19.64
N LEU A 250 -3.48 -27.40 -18.31
CA LEU A 250 -2.19 -27.74 -17.69
C LEU A 250 -1.85 -29.23 -17.90
N VAL A 251 -2.82 -30.12 -17.68
CA VAL A 251 -2.67 -31.56 -17.89
C VAL A 251 -2.34 -31.88 -19.36
N GLU A 252 -2.98 -31.19 -20.29
CA GLU A 252 -2.77 -31.36 -21.74
C GLU A 252 -1.39 -30.87 -22.17
N VAL A 253 -1.01 -29.62 -21.79
CA VAL A 253 0.27 -29.04 -22.22
C VAL A 253 1.47 -29.78 -21.63
N THR A 254 1.32 -30.35 -20.42
CA THR A 254 2.36 -31.16 -19.79
C THR A 254 2.37 -32.63 -20.24
N GLY A 255 1.39 -33.05 -21.05
CA GLY A 255 1.26 -34.43 -21.52
C GLY A 255 0.96 -35.46 -20.42
N THR A 256 0.47 -35.00 -19.24
CA THR A 256 0.32 -35.86 -18.06
C THR A 256 -1.05 -36.54 -17.95
N GLY A 257 -1.91 -36.41 -18.96
CA GLY A 257 -3.30 -36.89 -18.93
C GLY A 257 -3.47 -38.33 -18.47
N ALA A 258 -2.70 -39.29 -19.02
CA ALA A 258 -2.75 -40.67 -18.63
C ALA A 258 -2.36 -40.91 -17.16
N ALA A 259 -1.33 -40.22 -16.67
CA ALA A 259 -0.86 -40.32 -15.30
C ALA A 259 -1.88 -39.74 -14.31
N VAL A 260 -2.48 -38.58 -14.63
CA VAL A 260 -3.51 -37.93 -13.81
C VAL A 260 -4.78 -38.82 -13.75
N ALA A 261 -5.19 -39.42 -14.87
CA ALA A 261 -6.33 -40.36 -14.90
C ALA A 261 -6.06 -41.60 -14.07
N ALA A 262 -4.88 -42.22 -14.20
CA ALA A 262 -4.51 -43.40 -13.40
C ALA A 262 -4.45 -43.05 -11.89
N LEU A 263 -3.93 -41.86 -11.54
CA LEU A 263 -3.91 -41.39 -10.16
C LEU A 263 -5.33 -41.18 -9.61
N ALA A 264 -6.21 -40.56 -10.38
CA ALA A 264 -7.61 -40.34 -9.99
C ALA A 264 -8.31 -41.69 -9.70
N GLN A 265 -8.10 -42.70 -10.57
CA GLN A 265 -8.64 -44.06 -10.39
C GLN A 265 -8.07 -44.72 -9.13
N ALA A 266 -6.76 -44.68 -8.93
CA ALA A 266 -6.09 -45.30 -7.78
C ALA A 266 -6.54 -44.73 -6.44
N LEU A 267 -6.71 -43.41 -6.39
CA LEU A 267 -7.11 -42.66 -5.18
C LEU A 267 -8.65 -42.61 -5.01
N LYS A 268 -9.42 -43.01 -6.03
CA LYS A 268 -10.88 -42.89 -6.08
C LYS A 268 -11.38 -41.46 -5.86
N VAL A 269 -10.78 -40.52 -6.56
CA VAL A 269 -11.07 -39.06 -6.49
C VAL A 269 -11.39 -38.50 -7.87
N ASP A 270 -12.00 -37.33 -7.87
CA ASP A 270 -12.34 -36.59 -9.08
C ASP A 270 -11.55 -35.27 -9.14
N PHE A 271 -10.50 -35.21 -9.95
CA PHE A 271 -9.73 -34.00 -10.15
C PHE A 271 -10.47 -32.92 -10.95
N THR A 272 -11.71 -33.09 -11.34
CA THR A 272 -12.58 -31.99 -11.76
C THR A 272 -13.01 -31.15 -10.55
N ALA A 273 -13.03 -31.74 -9.35
CA ALA A 273 -13.31 -31.08 -8.09
C ALA A 273 -12.06 -30.32 -7.55
N GLU A 274 -12.25 -29.08 -7.17
CA GLU A 274 -11.17 -28.22 -6.66
C GLU A 274 -10.55 -28.75 -5.36
N GLY A 275 -11.39 -29.23 -4.44
CA GLY A 275 -10.95 -29.78 -3.18
C GLY A 275 -10.04 -31.01 -3.33
N ASP A 276 -10.27 -31.85 -4.35
CA ASP A 276 -9.42 -33.01 -4.60
C ASP A 276 -8.08 -32.59 -5.22
N ARG A 277 -8.07 -31.58 -6.12
CA ARG A 277 -6.82 -30.98 -6.61
C ARG A 277 -6.00 -30.38 -5.47
N TYR A 278 -6.63 -29.68 -4.56
CA TYR A 278 -5.96 -29.10 -3.39
C TYR A 278 -5.41 -30.18 -2.45
N ARG A 279 -6.22 -31.21 -2.15
CA ARG A 279 -5.84 -32.30 -1.23
C ARG A 279 -4.62 -33.08 -1.74
N TYR A 280 -4.56 -33.33 -3.05
CA TYR A 280 -3.51 -34.09 -3.69
C TYR A 280 -2.50 -33.26 -4.48
N ARG A 281 -2.41 -31.96 -4.17
CA ARG A 281 -1.55 -30.99 -4.86
C ARG A 281 -0.08 -31.43 -4.95
N ASP A 282 0.45 -32.05 -3.89
CA ASP A 282 1.87 -32.42 -3.84
C ASP A 282 2.17 -33.57 -4.83
N VAL A 283 1.26 -34.54 -4.94
CA VAL A 283 1.39 -35.63 -5.92
C VAL A 283 1.20 -35.10 -7.35
N LEU A 284 0.21 -34.24 -7.57
CA LEU A 284 -0.01 -33.59 -8.87
C LEU A 284 1.20 -32.76 -9.28
N SER A 285 1.78 -32.00 -8.34
CA SER A 285 2.97 -31.21 -8.61
C SER A 285 4.16 -32.07 -8.99
N GLY A 286 4.33 -33.24 -8.37
CA GLY A 286 5.34 -34.22 -8.76
C GLY A 286 5.19 -34.73 -10.20
N LEU A 287 3.95 -34.90 -10.68
CA LEU A 287 3.69 -35.29 -12.07
C LEU A 287 4.04 -34.16 -13.06
N PHE A 288 3.71 -32.91 -12.73
CA PHE A 288 3.99 -31.78 -13.62
C PHE A 288 5.44 -31.34 -13.60
N ALA A 289 6.14 -31.49 -12.46
CA ALA A 289 7.50 -30.97 -12.26
C ALA A 289 8.50 -31.45 -13.33
N THR A 290 8.37 -32.70 -13.78
CA THR A 290 9.25 -33.25 -14.83
C THR A 290 9.16 -32.44 -16.12
N TRP A 291 7.95 -32.08 -16.55
CA TRP A 291 7.77 -31.28 -17.76
C TRP A 291 8.47 -29.92 -17.62
N PHE A 292 8.34 -29.24 -16.47
CA PHE A 292 9.01 -27.95 -16.24
C PHE A 292 10.53 -28.08 -16.25
N THR A 293 11.08 -29.14 -15.64
CA THR A 293 12.54 -29.36 -15.60
C THR A 293 13.14 -29.78 -16.95
N ASP A 294 12.31 -30.28 -17.86
CA ASP A 294 12.72 -30.69 -19.21
C ASP A 294 12.68 -29.54 -20.23
N HIS A 295 12.10 -28.38 -19.88
CA HIS A 295 11.93 -27.23 -20.77
C HIS A 295 12.61 -25.98 -20.23
N ASP A 296 13.13 -25.13 -21.14
CA ASP A 296 13.64 -23.81 -20.80
C ASP A 296 12.49 -22.82 -20.56
N ALA A 297 12.80 -21.72 -19.88
CA ALA A 297 11.80 -20.71 -19.52
C ALA A 297 11.04 -20.14 -20.73
N ASP A 298 11.69 -19.98 -21.86
CA ASP A 298 11.04 -19.46 -23.07
C ASP A 298 10.14 -20.50 -23.72
N GLU A 299 10.53 -21.78 -23.73
CA GLU A 299 9.69 -22.90 -24.18
C GLU A 299 8.43 -23.02 -23.31
N ILE A 300 8.58 -22.96 -21.98
CA ILE A 300 7.46 -22.99 -21.03
C ILE A 300 6.53 -21.80 -21.28
N THR A 301 7.08 -20.59 -21.42
CA THR A 301 6.28 -19.39 -21.67
C THR A 301 5.50 -19.49 -22.98
N ALA A 302 6.12 -19.96 -24.06
CA ALA A 302 5.47 -20.14 -25.35
C ALA A 302 4.34 -21.20 -25.27
N ALA A 303 4.59 -22.34 -24.60
CA ALA A 303 3.62 -23.40 -24.46
C ALA A 303 2.40 -22.94 -23.62
N LEU A 304 2.62 -22.36 -22.45
CA LEU A 304 1.56 -21.91 -21.55
C LEU A 304 0.76 -20.72 -22.08
N SER A 305 1.39 -19.82 -22.85
CA SER A 305 0.71 -18.66 -23.46
C SER A 305 -0.38 -19.04 -24.47
N ASN A 306 -0.35 -20.25 -24.99
CA ASN A 306 -1.38 -20.78 -25.89
C ASN A 306 -2.51 -21.53 -25.16
N THR A 307 -2.53 -21.47 -23.83
CA THR A 307 -3.51 -22.11 -22.94
C THR A 307 -4.28 -21.10 -22.11
N THR A 308 -5.21 -21.57 -21.28
CA THR A 308 -5.89 -20.73 -20.28
C THR A 308 -5.22 -20.79 -18.90
N VAL A 309 -4.10 -21.49 -18.75
CA VAL A 309 -3.34 -21.60 -17.50
C VAL A 309 -2.84 -20.23 -17.07
N LEU A 310 -3.03 -19.88 -15.82
CA LEU A 310 -2.50 -18.65 -15.25
C LEU A 310 -1.06 -18.89 -14.78
N PHE A 311 -0.12 -18.15 -15.32
CA PHE A 311 1.28 -18.30 -14.94
C PHE A 311 2.04 -16.99 -15.04
N GLU A 312 3.13 -16.87 -14.28
CA GLU A 312 4.10 -15.77 -14.42
C GLU A 312 5.48 -16.23 -13.89
N ARG A 313 6.56 -15.63 -14.43
CA ARG A 313 7.92 -15.83 -13.93
C ARG A 313 8.13 -15.02 -12.67
N TYR A 314 8.81 -15.58 -11.66
CA TYR A 314 9.31 -14.77 -10.54
C TYR A 314 10.44 -13.86 -11.03
N ARG A 315 10.36 -12.58 -10.69
CA ARG A 315 11.30 -11.55 -11.12
C ARG A 315 11.78 -10.69 -9.96
N THR A 316 13.01 -10.21 -10.08
CA THR A 316 13.54 -9.18 -9.16
C THR A 316 12.97 -7.80 -9.50
N PHE A 317 13.00 -6.85 -8.56
CA PHE A 317 12.61 -5.48 -8.84
C PHE A 317 13.46 -4.83 -9.96
N ALA A 318 14.74 -5.19 -10.07
CA ALA A 318 15.59 -4.72 -11.17
C ALA A 318 15.10 -5.20 -12.55
N GLN A 319 14.67 -6.46 -12.65
CA GLN A 319 14.08 -7.00 -13.88
C GLN A 319 12.71 -6.37 -14.18
N VAL A 320 11.88 -6.17 -13.15
CA VAL A 320 10.56 -5.53 -13.30
C VAL A 320 10.70 -4.09 -13.79
N ALA A 321 11.68 -3.34 -13.26
CA ALA A 321 11.91 -1.95 -13.65
C ALA A 321 12.34 -1.76 -15.13
N GLN A 322 12.85 -2.83 -15.76
CA GLN A 322 13.29 -2.85 -17.16
C GLN A 322 12.29 -3.55 -18.10
N ASP A 323 11.20 -4.08 -17.57
CA ASP A 323 10.21 -4.81 -18.37
C ASP A 323 9.39 -3.83 -19.23
N PRO A 324 9.28 -4.06 -20.55
CA PRO A 324 8.40 -3.27 -21.43
C PRO A 324 6.95 -3.17 -20.93
N LYS A 325 6.42 -4.21 -20.29
CA LYS A 325 5.10 -4.17 -19.65
C LYS A 325 4.97 -3.11 -18.55
N VAL A 326 6.09 -2.66 -17.98
CA VAL A 326 6.16 -1.61 -16.96
C VAL A 326 6.53 -0.28 -17.60
N THR A 327 7.58 -0.26 -18.44
CA THR A 327 8.05 0.99 -19.08
C THR A 327 7.04 1.61 -20.04
N ASP A 328 6.24 0.77 -20.71
CA ASP A 328 5.21 1.20 -21.66
C ASP A 328 3.82 1.34 -21.00
N ASN A 329 3.70 1.00 -19.71
CA ASN A 329 2.44 1.09 -18.99
C ASN A 329 2.11 2.54 -18.67
N LYS A 330 0.94 3.02 -19.10
CA LYS A 330 0.44 4.38 -18.85
C LYS A 330 0.34 4.79 -17.38
N LEU A 331 0.35 3.81 -16.45
CA LEU A 331 0.45 4.06 -15.03
C LEU A 331 1.73 4.82 -14.65
N PHE A 332 2.80 4.57 -15.40
CA PHE A 332 4.12 5.15 -15.12
C PHE A 332 4.42 6.33 -16.05
N SER A 333 5.13 7.30 -15.54
CA SER A 333 5.71 8.41 -16.31
C SER A 333 7.09 8.74 -15.77
N VAL A 334 7.96 9.24 -16.66
CA VAL A 334 9.26 9.78 -16.21
C VAL A 334 9.00 10.99 -15.33
N LEU A 335 9.59 10.99 -14.15
CA LEU A 335 9.52 12.06 -13.16
C LEU A 335 10.94 12.52 -12.83
N ASP A 336 11.23 13.81 -13.08
CA ASP A 336 12.43 14.46 -12.58
C ASP A 336 12.21 14.85 -11.13
N GLN A 337 12.82 14.11 -10.20
CA GLN A 337 12.72 14.36 -8.76
C GLN A 337 14.00 15.05 -8.27
N PRO A 338 13.92 16.30 -7.77
CA PRO A 338 15.08 16.99 -7.23
C PRO A 338 15.83 16.15 -6.19
N GLY A 339 17.14 16.03 -6.37
CA GLY A 339 18.01 15.25 -5.51
C GLY A 339 18.00 13.73 -5.77
N VAL A 340 17.08 13.21 -6.58
CA VAL A 340 17.05 11.79 -6.97
C VAL A 340 17.40 11.60 -8.45
N GLY A 341 16.88 12.49 -9.31
CA GLY A 341 16.99 12.41 -10.78
C GLY A 341 15.78 11.77 -11.42
N ASP A 342 15.89 11.46 -12.70
CA ASP A 342 14.82 10.88 -13.50
C ASP A 342 14.56 9.42 -13.16
N TYR A 343 13.29 9.08 -12.94
CA TYR A 343 12.87 7.69 -12.77
C TYR A 343 11.40 7.49 -13.21
N LEU A 344 11.01 6.23 -13.43
CA LEU A 344 9.63 5.87 -13.69
C LEU A 344 8.80 5.93 -12.40
N ALA A 345 8.01 7.00 -12.25
CA ALA A 345 7.11 7.19 -11.13
C ALA A 345 5.71 6.65 -11.47
N ALA A 346 5.15 5.87 -10.56
CA ALA A 346 3.76 5.47 -10.65
C ALA A 346 2.83 6.66 -10.36
N GLY A 347 1.82 6.84 -11.20
CA GLY A 347 0.66 7.68 -10.93
C GLY A 347 -0.37 6.95 -10.06
N LEU A 348 -1.60 7.47 -10.02
CA LEU A 348 -2.71 6.77 -9.36
C LEU A 348 -3.06 5.50 -10.14
N PRO A 349 -3.17 4.32 -9.49
CA PRO A 349 -3.54 3.08 -10.18
C PRO A 349 -4.95 3.10 -10.79
N ALA A 350 -5.86 3.94 -10.27
CA ALA A 350 -7.18 4.13 -10.86
C ALA A 350 -7.10 5.07 -12.07
N ALA A 351 -7.55 4.59 -13.23
CA ALA A 351 -7.68 5.42 -14.42
C ALA A 351 -9.06 6.11 -14.43
N PHE A 352 -9.07 7.41 -14.68
CA PHE A 352 -10.29 8.19 -14.91
C PHE A 352 -10.39 8.49 -16.41
N ASP A 353 -11.50 8.11 -17.02
CA ASP A 353 -11.73 8.25 -18.47
C ASP A 353 -10.59 7.65 -19.34
N GLY A 354 -9.97 6.56 -18.83
CA GLY A 354 -8.87 5.85 -19.48
C GLY A 354 -7.47 6.44 -19.26
N GLU A 355 -7.36 7.51 -18.44
CA GLU A 355 -6.08 8.15 -18.13
C GLU A 355 -5.73 8.01 -16.64
N HIS A 356 -4.47 7.69 -16.35
CA HIS A 356 -3.95 7.67 -15.00
C HIS A 356 -3.47 9.08 -14.59
N PRO A 357 -3.96 9.64 -13.48
CA PRO A 357 -3.42 10.88 -12.94
C PRO A 357 -1.92 10.74 -12.68
N ARG A 358 -1.13 11.66 -13.25
CA ARG A 358 0.35 11.66 -13.11
C ARG A 358 0.75 12.24 -11.76
N SER A 359 1.86 11.76 -11.23
CA SER A 359 2.47 12.33 -10.03
C SER A 359 3.34 13.54 -10.39
N ALA A 360 3.27 14.58 -9.57
CA ALA A 360 4.27 15.66 -9.55
C ALA A 360 5.41 15.30 -8.57
N PRO A 361 6.59 15.94 -8.65
CA PRO A 361 7.68 15.70 -7.72
C PRO A 361 7.27 15.96 -6.26
N ALA A 362 7.92 15.25 -5.34
CA ALA A 362 7.85 15.60 -3.94
C ALA A 362 8.58 16.92 -3.68
N PRO A 363 8.06 17.79 -2.79
CA PRO A 363 8.72 19.04 -2.46
C PRO A 363 10.03 18.79 -1.69
N ALA A 364 10.91 19.78 -1.63
CA ALA A 364 11.92 19.81 -0.60
C ALA A 364 11.27 20.15 0.75
N LEU A 365 11.91 19.72 1.85
CA LEU A 365 11.40 19.97 3.19
C LEU A 365 11.26 21.49 3.44
N GLY A 366 10.05 21.94 3.79
CA GLY A 366 9.74 23.35 4.06
C GLY A 366 9.70 24.26 2.84
N GLN A 367 9.85 23.72 1.64
CA GLN A 367 9.93 24.47 0.38
C GLN A 367 8.83 25.52 0.22
N ASP A 368 7.63 25.20 0.67
CA ASP A 368 6.43 26.01 0.44
C ASP A 368 5.97 26.76 1.70
N THR A 369 6.75 26.77 2.79
CA THR A 369 6.32 27.27 4.09
C THR A 369 5.79 28.73 4.00
N ALA A 370 6.56 29.64 3.44
CA ALA A 370 6.16 31.03 3.33
C ALA A 370 4.92 31.22 2.44
N ASP A 371 4.89 30.56 1.30
CA ASP A 371 3.78 30.65 0.34
C ASP A 371 2.48 30.09 0.91
N ILE A 372 2.56 28.96 1.64
CA ILE A 372 1.41 28.36 2.33
C ILE A 372 0.85 29.33 3.38
N LEU A 373 1.70 29.85 4.23
CA LEU A 373 1.27 30.76 5.31
C LEU A 373 0.71 32.09 4.77
N ASN A 374 1.28 32.62 3.69
CA ASN A 374 0.74 33.79 3.01
C ASN A 374 -0.63 33.47 2.36
N GLN A 375 -0.71 32.40 1.57
CA GLN A 375 -1.90 32.03 0.79
C GLN A 375 -3.11 31.68 1.67
N TYR A 376 -2.90 30.90 2.74
CA TYR A 376 -4.00 30.36 3.55
C TYR A 376 -4.29 31.20 4.79
N LEU A 377 -3.31 31.90 5.33
CA LEU A 377 -3.45 32.67 6.57
C LEU A 377 -3.26 34.19 6.36
N GLY A 378 -2.99 34.63 5.13
CA GLY A 378 -2.80 36.03 4.82
C GLY A 378 -1.58 36.69 5.49
N LEU A 379 -0.60 35.87 5.96
CA LEU A 379 0.56 36.39 6.65
C LEU A 379 1.45 37.20 5.69
N THR A 380 1.86 38.39 6.15
CA THR A 380 2.73 39.28 5.38
C THR A 380 4.19 38.81 5.38
N ALA A 381 5.03 39.36 4.48
CA ALA A 381 6.47 39.11 4.49
C ALA A 381 7.12 39.46 5.83
N SER A 382 6.59 40.49 6.51
CA SER A 382 7.06 40.90 7.87
C SER A 382 6.72 39.86 8.92
N ASP A 383 5.49 39.25 8.84
CA ASP A 383 5.09 38.18 9.75
C ASP A 383 5.97 36.94 9.55
N ILE A 384 6.20 36.54 8.28
CA ILE A 384 7.08 35.41 7.92
C ILE A 384 8.49 35.64 8.46
N ALA A 385 9.07 36.85 8.26
CA ALA A 385 10.39 37.17 8.77
C ALA A 385 10.46 37.11 10.31
N ARG A 386 9.43 37.60 11.00
CA ARG A 386 9.32 37.51 12.47
C ARG A 386 9.27 36.05 12.93
N LEU A 387 8.40 35.22 12.32
CA LEU A 387 8.25 33.80 12.67
C LEU A 387 9.54 33.01 12.40
N THR A 388 10.24 33.30 11.31
CA THR A 388 11.54 32.70 10.99
C THR A 388 12.61 33.11 12.03
N SER A 389 12.66 34.41 12.39
CA SER A 389 13.58 34.90 13.41
C SER A 389 13.31 34.29 14.80
N ALA A 390 12.07 34.01 15.11
CA ALA A 390 11.66 33.33 16.34
C ALA A 390 11.86 31.81 16.28
N ASN A 391 12.32 31.23 15.15
CA ASN A 391 12.42 29.80 14.90
C ASN A 391 11.08 29.05 15.10
N THR A 392 9.97 29.75 14.82
CA THR A 392 8.63 29.14 14.79
C THR A 392 8.40 28.42 13.46
N ILE A 393 9.02 28.89 12.38
CA ILE A 393 9.01 28.27 11.05
C ILE A 393 10.42 28.24 10.46
N ALA A 394 10.63 27.37 9.47
CA ALA A 394 11.78 27.42 8.56
C ALA A 394 11.29 27.47 7.11
N CYS A 395 11.98 28.29 6.28
CA CYS A 395 11.67 28.45 4.85
C CYS A 395 12.92 28.11 4.03
#